data_1a3cd6af5ee6deaf56c89a1c8e17f4bf
#
_entry.id   1a3cd6af5ee6deaf56c89a1c8e17f4bf
#
_cell.length_a   1.000
_cell.length_b   1.000
_cell.length_c   1.000
_cell.angle_alpha   90.00
_cell.angle_beta   90.00
_cell.angle_gamma   90.00
#
_symmetry.space_group_name_H-M   'P 1'
#
loop_
_entity.id
_entity.type
_entity.pdbx_description
1 polymer ?
#
loop_
_entity_poly.entity_id
_entity_poly.type
_entity_poly.pdbx_seq_one_letter_code
_entity_poly.pdbx_strand_id
1 'polypeptide(L)'
;MKPFFFFLCFLFLFGCEKATKYNSSPRDNFEALWRIMDENYCFFAFKDVDWDDVYDRYNLLVKDTMNQYELFDILGKMLAEVKDGHTNLISSFDMSRYWAWYEDYPANFYKEIQDNYLGRSEEH
;
A
#
# COMPACT_ATOMS: atom_id res chain seq x y z
N MET A 1 17.37 -51.18 5.73
CA MET A 1 17.83 -49.83 5.36
C MET A 1 16.70 -49.06 4.71
N LYS A 2 16.45 -47.83 5.21
CA LYS A 2 15.75 -46.67 4.65
C LYS A 2 14.25 -46.44 4.96
N PRO A 3 13.81 -46.35 6.22
CA PRO A 3 12.63 -45.59 6.54
C PRO A 3 12.91 -44.11 6.93
N PHE A 4 14.19 -43.72 7.07
CA PHE A 4 14.56 -42.39 7.58
C PHE A 4 14.34 -41.23 6.59
N PHE A 5 14.38 -41.54 5.29
CA PHE A 5 14.22 -40.51 4.24
C PHE A 5 12.75 -40.12 4.01
N PHE A 6 11.81 -40.97 4.35
CA PHE A 6 10.38 -40.70 4.19
C PHE A 6 9.82 -39.80 5.30
N PHE A 7 10.45 -39.76 6.47
CA PHE A 7 10.04 -38.96 7.59
C PHE A 7 10.45 -37.46 7.44
N LEU A 8 11.52 -37.19 6.71
CA LEU A 8 12.02 -35.82 6.48
C LEU A 8 11.13 -35.04 5.49
N CYS A 9 10.49 -35.69 4.54
CA CYS A 9 9.58 -35.05 3.59
C CYS A 9 8.23 -34.63 4.20
N PHE A 10 7.84 -35.21 5.33
CA PHE A 10 6.55 -34.91 5.97
C PHE A 10 6.57 -33.63 6.82
N LEU A 11 7.75 -33.13 7.17
CA LEU A 11 7.92 -31.91 7.96
C LEU A 11 7.70 -30.60 7.19
N PHE A 12 7.65 -30.65 5.85
CA PHE A 12 7.45 -29.45 5.02
C PHE A 12 5.98 -29.14 4.65
N LEU A 13 5.03 -29.95 5.12
CA LEU A 13 3.61 -29.76 4.76
C LEU A 13 2.78 -28.95 5.77
N PHE A 14 3.38 -28.43 6.84
CA PHE A 14 2.67 -27.65 7.85
C PHE A 14 2.82 -26.11 7.68
N GLY A 15 3.24 -25.67 6.51
CA GLY A 15 3.20 -24.26 6.14
C GLY A 15 1.81 -23.82 5.68
N CYS A 16 0.76 -24.17 6.40
CA CYS A 16 -0.55 -23.54 6.20
C CYS A 16 -0.52 -22.21 6.92
N GLU A 17 -0.14 -21.15 6.23
CA GLU A 17 -0.38 -19.79 6.66
C GLU A 17 -1.88 -19.65 6.91
N LYS A 18 -2.25 -19.38 8.17
CA LYS A 18 -3.66 -19.18 8.52
C LYS A 18 -4.14 -17.97 7.73
N ALA A 19 -4.99 -18.19 6.74
CA ALA A 19 -5.68 -17.10 6.06
C ALA A 19 -6.35 -16.24 7.14
N THR A 20 -5.84 -15.03 7.32
CA THR A 20 -6.36 -14.10 8.31
C THR A 20 -7.78 -13.79 7.87
N LYS A 21 -8.76 -14.22 8.65
CA LYS A 21 -10.16 -13.94 8.38
C LYS A 21 -10.38 -12.48 8.68
N TYR A 22 -10.29 -11.63 7.65
CA TYR A 22 -10.57 -10.21 7.80
C TYR A 22 -12.05 -10.04 8.11
N ASN A 23 -12.33 -9.44 9.24
CA ASN A 23 -13.65 -8.96 9.57
C ASN A 23 -13.93 -7.74 8.68
N SER A 24 -15.13 -7.56 8.20
CA SER A 24 -15.45 -6.53 7.20
C SER A 24 -15.97 -5.22 7.81
N SER A 25 -15.75 -4.99 9.11
CA SER A 25 -16.16 -3.73 9.72
C SER A 25 -15.24 -2.56 9.25
N PRO A 26 -15.74 -1.33 9.21
CA PRO A 26 -14.92 -0.16 8.91
C PRO A 26 -13.66 -0.06 9.78
N ARG A 27 -13.80 -0.35 11.07
CA ARG A 27 -12.67 -0.33 12.00
C ARG A 27 -11.62 -1.40 11.69
N ASP A 28 -12.06 -2.63 11.44
CA ASP A 28 -11.12 -3.71 11.12
C ASP A 28 -10.35 -3.43 9.83
N ASN A 29 -10.99 -2.82 8.84
CA ASN A 29 -10.32 -2.41 7.59
C ASN A 29 -9.31 -1.29 7.82
N PHE A 30 -9.63 -0.31 8.67
CA PHE A 30 -8.71 0.76 9.05
C PHE A 30 -7.47 0.18 9.77
N GLU A 31 -7.69 -0.66 10.78
CA GLU A 31 -6.62 -1.33 11.54
C GLU A 31 -5.73 -2.19 10.63
N ALA A 32 -6.36 -2.91 9.70
CA ALA A 32 -5.63 -3.76 8.75
C ALA A 32 -4.74 -2.91 7.82
N LEU A 33 -5.26 -1.81 7.27
CA LEU A 33 -4.49 -0.93 6.39
C LEU A 33 -3.34 -0.26 7.14
N TRP A 34 -3.60 0.29 8.33
CA TRP A 34 -2.57 0.91 9.15
C TRP A 34 -1.43 -0.06 9.43
N ARG A 35 -1.76 -1.28 9.89
CA ARG A 35 -0.77 -2.32 10.19
C ARG A 35 0.02 -2.78 8.96
N ILE A 36 -0.66 -2.94 7.81
CA ILE A 36 0.02 -3.30 6.55
C ILE A 36 1.08 -2.26 6.20
N MET A 37 0.77 -0.99 6.36
CA MET A 37 1.72 0.09 6.13
C MET A 37 2.84 0.08 7.17
N ASP A 38 2.51 -0.04 8.45
CA ASP A 38 3.48 -0.08 9.54
C ASP A 38 4.52 -1.20 9.36
N GLU A 39 4.07 -2.39 9.00
CA GLU A 39 4.93 -3.57 8.83
C GLU A 39 5.74 -3.56 7.53
N ASN A 40 5.30 -2.88 6.48
CA ASN A 40 5.86 -3.06 5.14
C ASN A 40 6.41 -1.77 4.51
N TYR A 41 5.99 -0.58 4.94
CA TYR A 41 6.46 0.66 4.36
C TYR A 41 7.75 1.14 5.03
N CYS A 42 8.85 1.12 4.29
CA CYS A 42 10.20 1.36 4.85
C CYS A 42 10.65 2.83 4.83
N PHE A 43 9.85 3.77 4.30
CA PHE A 43 10.29 5.15 4.10
C PHE A 43 9.73 6.15 5.11
N PHE A 44 9.06 5.75 6.18
CA PHE A 44 8.51 6.66 7.18
C PHE A 44 9.56 7.64 7.72
N ALA A 45 10.69 7.12 8.20
CA ALA A 45 11.77 7.94 8.72
C ALA A 45 12.39 8.87 7.65
N PHE A 46 12.49 8.41 6.40
CA PHE A 46 13.01 9.23 5.29
C PHE A 46 12.07 10.39 4.95
N LYS A 47 10.77 10.18 5.08
CA LYS A 47 9.73 11.16 4.76
C LYS A 47 9.31 12.01 5.96
N ASP A 48 9.96 11.80 7.12
CA ASP A 48 9.63 12.48 8.39
C ASP A 48 8.13 12.34 8.75
N VAL A 49 7.59 11.12 8.57
CA VAL A 49 6.21 10.78 8.89
C VAL A 49 6.18 9.93 10.15
N ASP A 50 5.53 10.45 11.19
CA ASP A 50 5.18 9.68 12.39
C ASP A 50 3.87 8.93 12.12
N TRP A 51 4.01 7.59 11.86
CA TRP A 51 2.87 6.78 11.47
C TRP A 51 1.92 6.48 12.65
N ASP A 52 2.42 6.51 13.89
CA ASP A 52 1.59 6.40 15.09
C ASP A 52 0.74 7.67 15.28
N ASP A 53 1.31 8.85 15.05
CA ASP A 53 0.53 10.10 15.06
C ASP A 53 -0.55 10.10 13.96
N VAL A 54 -0.24 9.58 12.79
CA VAL A 54 -1.23 9.39 11.72
C VAL A 54 -2.36 8.47 12.19
N TYR A 55 -2.03 7.34 12.86
CA TYR A 55 -3.05 6.45 13.43
C TYR A 55 -3.98 7.20 14.39
N ASP A 56 -3.42 7.91 15.35
CA ASP A 56 -4.20 8.60 16.39
C ASP A 56 -5.18 9.62 15.79
N ARG A 57 -4.75 10.37 14.78
CA ARG A 57 -5.59 11.36 14.10
C ARG A 57 -6.72 10.71 13.30
N TYR A 58 -6.44 9.66 12.54
CA TYR A 58 -7.42 9.04 11.65
C TYR A 58 -8.33 8.06 12.37
N ASN A 59 -7.86 7.39 13.44
CA ASN A 59 -8.67 6.51 14.28
C ASN A 59 -9.89 7.22 14.88
N LEU A 60 -9.78 8.51 15.20
CA LEU A 60 -10.89 9.31 15.70
C LEU A 60 -11.99 9.55 14.65
N LEU A 61 -11.66 9.45 13.38
CA LEU A 61 -12.58 9.70 12.27
C LEU A 61 -13.39 8.46 11.90
N VAL A 62 -12.86 7.25 12.17
CA VAL A 62 -13.50 5.99 11.78
C VAL A 62 -14.63 5.62 12.72
N LYS A 63 -15.81 5.37 12.15
CA LYS A 63 -17.02 4.91 12.87
C LYS A 63 -17.51 3.63 12.25
N ASP A 64 -17.99 2.70 13.08
CA ASP A 64 -18.51 1.40 12.61
C ASP A 64 -19.80 1.52 11.77
N THR A 65 -20.45 2.68 11.80
CA THR A 65 -21.63 2.98 11.00
C THR A 65 -21.33 3.53 9.60
N MET A 66 -20.04 3.74 9.28
CA MET A 66 -19.63 4.26 7.97
C MET A 66 -19.95 3.29 6.85
N ASN A 67 -20.34 3.84 5.72
CA ASN A 67 -20.42 3.09 4.48
C ASN A 67 -19.02 2.97 3.82
N GLN A 68 -18.93 2.12 2.80
CA GLN A 68 -17.66 1.84 2.12
C GLN A 68 -17.04 3.07 1.44
N TYR A 69 -17.82 4.04 0.99
CA TYR A 69 -17.32 5.24 0.32
C TYR A 69 -16.71 6.21 1.32
N GLU A 70 -17.37 6.40 2.47
CA GLU A 70 -16.86 7.24 3.57
C GLU A 70 -15.56 6.66 4.13
N LEU A 71 -15.51 5.34 4.32
CA LEU A 71 -14.30 4.67 4.77
C LEU A 71 -13.17 4.82 3.75
N PHE A 72 -13.43 4.58 2.47
CA PHE A 72 -12.44 4.70 1.40
C PHE A 72 -11.81 6.10 1.35
N ASP A 73 -12.61 7.14 1.52
CA ASP A 73 -12.15 8.52 1.54
C ASP A 73 -11.19 8.81 2.74
N ILE A 74 -11.52 8.27 3.92
CA ILE A 74 -10.65 8.38 5.10
C ILE A 74 -9.34 7.62 4.90
N LEU A 75 -9.40 6.37 4.43
CA LEU A 75 -8.23 5.55 4.19
C LEU A 75 -7.32 6.14 3.10
N GLY A 76 -7.90 6.69 2.05
CA GLY A 76 -7.16 7.39 1.00
C GLY A 76 -6.42 8.63 1.52
N LYS A 77 -7.07 9.43 2.37
CA LYS A 77 -6.45 10.58 3.04
C LYS A 77 -5.33 10.16 3.98
N MET A 78 -5.52 9.08 4.74
CA MET A 78 -4.49 8.52 5.61
C MET A 78 -3.25 8.12 4.82
N LEU A 79 -3.41 7.41 3.70
CA LEU A 79 -2.29 7.03 2.84
C LEU A 79 -1.61 8.23 2.19
N ALA A 80 -2.34 9.30 1.90
CA ALA A 80 -1.77 10.52 1.31
C ALA A 80 -0.78 11.24 2.24
N GLU A 81 -0.79 10.97 3.56
CA GLU A 81 0.17 11.54 4.51
C GLU A 81 1.62 11.14 4.18
N VAL A 82 1.83 9.95 3.60
CA VAL A 82 3.17 9.50 3.21
C VAL A 82 3.69 10.18 1.94
N LYS A 83 2.85 10.95 1.22
CA LYS A 83 3.20 11.70 0.01
C LYS A 83 3.98 10.86 -1.01
N ASP A 84 3.50 9.65 -1.28
CA ASP A 84 4.16 8.70 -2.14
C ASP A 84 3.21 8.25 -3.27
N GLY A 85 3.61 8.49 -4.52
CA GLY A 85 2.83 8.11 -5.69
C GLY A 85 2.73 6.60 -5.93
N HIS A 86 3.48 5.79 -5.17
CA HIS A 86 3.43 4.33 -5.25
C HIS A 86 2.48 3.71 -4.22
N THR A 87 2.08 4.46 -3.18
CA THR A 87 1.04 4.01 -2.25
C THR A 87 -0.34 4.33 -2.80
N ASN A 88 -1.05 3.31 -3.28
CA ASN A 88 -2.36 3.45 -3.88
C ASN A 88 -3.38 2.60 -3.14
N LEU A 89 -4.56 3.17 -2.89
CA LEU A 89 -5.74 2.42 -2.44
C LEU A 89 -6.67 2.21 -3.62
N ILE A 90 -7.00 0.95 -3.89
CA ILE A 90 -7.84 0.58 -5.02
C ILE A 90 -9.05 -0.21 -4.51
N SER A 91 -10.22 0.16 -4.97
CA SER A 91 -11.47 -0.55 -4.75
C SER A 91 -12.15 -0.89 -6.08
N SER A 92 -13.29 -1.56 -6.04
CA SER A 92 -14.10 -1.82 -7.23
C SER A 92 -14.79 -0.57 -7.79
N PHE A 93 -14.82 0.53 -7.04
CA PHE A 93 -15.57 1.75 -7.39
C PHE A 93 -14.68 3.00 -7.50
N ASP A 94 -13.46 2.99 -6.91
CA ASP A 94 -12.58 4.16 -6.92
C ASP A 94 -11.11 3.79 -6.68
N MET A 95 -10.22 4.76 -6.99
CA MET A 95 -8.80 4.68 -6.73
C MET A 95 -8.31 5.98 -6.08
N SER A 96 -7.70 5.87 -4.90
CA SER A 96 -7.01 6.98 -4.24
C SER A 96 -5.52 6.87 -4.48
N ARG A 97 -4.89 7.99 -4.84
CA ARG A 97 -3.47 8.12 -5.11
C ARG A 97 -2.98 9.51 -4.75
N TYR A 98 -1.75 9.61 -4.24
CA TYR A 98 -1.10 10.90 -4.07
C TYR A 98 -0.57 11.40 -5.42
N TRP A 99 -1.31 12.30 -6.07
CA TRP A 99 -0.99 12.81 -7.41
C TRP A 99 0.10 13.88 -7.45
N ALA A 100 0.33 14.59 -6.34
CA ALA A 100 1.30 15.67 -6.26
C ALA A 100 2.76 15.20 -6.08
N TRP A 101 3.03 13.90 -6.11
CA TRP A 101 4.37 13.35 -5.90
C TRP A 101 5.43 13.87 -6.88
N TYR A 102 5.01 14.29 -8.07
CA TYR A 102 5.91 14.80 -9.10
C TYR A 102 6.20 16.31 -8.97
N GLU A 103 5.45 17.05 -8.16
CA GLU A 103 5.62 18.50 -7.99
C GLU A 103 6.92 18.82 -7.23
N ASP A 104 7.34 17.95 -6.33
CA ASP A 104 8.57 18.07 -5.54
C ASP A 104 9.78 17.42 -6.22
N TYR A 105 9.60 16.83 -7.41
CA TYR A 105 10.68 16.16 -8.12
C TYR A 105 11.50 17.18 -8.93
N PRO A 106 12.84 17.19 -8.82
CA PRO A 106 13.65 18.01 -9.70
C PRO A 106 13.39 17.57 -11.15
N ALA A 107 12.91 18.50 -11.98
CA ALA A 107 12.63 18.26 -13.39
C ALA A 107 13.96 18.10 -14.16
N ASN A 108 14.64 16.98 -14.01
CA ASN A 108 15.81 16.59 -14.78
C ASN A 108 15.46 15.71 -16.00
N PHE A 109 14.15 15.56 -16.28
CA PHE A 109 13.64 14.88 -17.45
C PHE A 109 13.21 15.92 -18.50
N TYR A 110 13.94 15.97 -19.59
CA TYR A 110 13.60 16.81 -20.74
C TYR A 110 13.10 15.91 -21.87
N LYS A 111 11.81 16.05 -22.20
CA LYS A 111 11.18 15.26 -23.27
C LYS A 111 11.92 15.40 -24.62
N GLU A 112 12.41 16.58 -24.92
CA GLU A 112 13.18 16.83 -26.13
C GLU A 112 14.48 16.00 -26.22
N ILE A 113 15.13 15.77 -25.07
CA ILE A 113 16.31 14.91 -24.99
C ILE A 113 15.91 13.46 -25.22
N GLN A 114 14.81 13.01 -24.62
CA GLN A 114 14.27 11.67 -24.83
C GLN A 114 13.93 11.44 -26.31
N ASP A 115 13.22 12.38 -26.94
CA ASP A 115 12.80 12.28 -28.34
C ASP A 115 14.02 12.24 -29.29
N ASN A 116 15.12 12.93 -28.94
CA ASN A 116 16.37 12.88 -29.70
C ASN A 116 17.16 11.58 -29.54
N TYR A 117 17.13 10.96 -28.35
CA TYR A 117 17.89 9.73 -28.05
C TYR A 117 17.15 8.44 -28.42
N LEU A 118 15.84 8.41 -28.25
CA LEU A 118 15.05 7.21 -28.51
C LEU A 118 14.46 7.16 -29.91
N GLY A 119 14.60 8.26 -30.68
CA GLY A 119 13.94 8.43 -31.95
C GLY A 119 12.41 8.53 -31.78
N ARG A 120 11.73 9.35 -32.56
CA ARG A 120 10.30 9.19 -32.74
C ARG A 120 10.10 7.84 -33.44
N SER A 121 9.58 6.84 -32.76
CA SER A 121 8.94 5.75 -33.44
C SER A 121 7.70 6.33 -34.12
N GLU A 122 7.87 6.72 -35.38
CA GLU A 122 6.72 6.99 -36.27
C GLU A 122 6.11 5.62 -36.56
N GLU A 123 5.29 5.12 -35.62
CA GLU A 123 4.37 4.04 -35.92
C GLU A 123 3.19 4.67 -36.69
N HIS A 124 3.20 4.35 -37.98
CA HIS A 124 2.08 4.58 -38.90
C HIS A 124 0.93 3.63 -38.63
#